data_1c23db9a2cebe90ec8dead8ea0a9a6b7
#
_entry.id   1c23db9a2cebe90ec8dead8ea0a9a6b7
#
_cell.length_a   1.000
_cell.length_b   1.000
_cell.length_c   1.000
_cell.angle_alpha   90.00
_cell.angle_beta   90.00
_cell.angle_gamma   90.00
#
_symmetry.space_group_name_H-M   'P 1'
#
loop_
_entity.id
_entity.type
_entity.pdbx_description
1 polymer ?
#
loop_
_entity_poly.entity_id
_entity_poly.type
_entity_poly.pdbx_seq_one_letter_code
_entity_poly.pdbx_strand_id
1 'polypeptide(L)'
;ERSRRPPRNEINAVLSFVYTLQTRDIQAALETANLDPAAGWLHTLRPGRPSLALDLLEEFRAPLCDRLVLSLFNKHQLTDKDFEYDSLAVMLNERGRKTVLTAWRDRKQEEITHPYLGEKIQVGLIAYVQAMMLARVLRGDLDCYPPFVWR
;
A
#
# COMPACT_ATOMS: atom_id res chain seq x y z
N GLU A 1 17.76 -1.95 -10.48
CA GLU A 1 17.65 -3.21 -9.73
C GLU A 1 16.94 -2.93 -8.39
N ARG A 2 15.91 -3.73 -8.07
CA ARG A 2 15.14 -3.56 -6.84
C ARG A 2 15.93 -4.11 -5.67
N SER A 3 16.52 -3.24 -4.83
CA SER A 3 17.15 -3.67 -3.58
C SER A 3 16.08 -3.84 -2.49
N ARG A 4 16.20 -4.94 -1.72
CA ARG A 4 15.41 -5.16 -0.52
C ARG A 4 16.05 -4.40 0.65
N ARG A 5 15.84 -4.74 1.86
CA ARG A 5 16.33 -4.03 3.03
C ARG A 5 17.85 -4.26 3.24
N PRO A 6 18.64 -3.21 3.42
CA PRO A 6 18.29 -1.79 3.34
C PRO A 6 18.11 -1.30 1.89
N PRO A 7 17.30 -0.24 1.63
CA PRO A 7 17.18 0.34 0.30
C PRO A 7 18.50 1.00 -0.11
N ARG A 8 18.91 0.79 -1.37
CA ARG A 8 20.20 1.28 -1.90
C ARG A 8 20.08 2.52 -2.77
N ASN A 9 18.87 2.99 -3.00
CA ASN A 9 18.58 4.22 -3.73
C ASN A 9 17.30 4.88 -3.25
N GLU A 10 17.09 6.11 -3.65
CA GLU A 10 16.00 6.99 -3.22
C GLU A 10 14.63 6.40 -3.54
N ILE A 11 14.44 5.90 -4.77
CA ILE A 11 13.17 5.31 -5.21
C ILE A 11 12.79 4.12 -4.33
N ASN A 12 13.75 3.22 -4.05
CA ASN A 12 13.50 2.07 -3.17
C ASN A 12 13.22 2.49 -1.72
N ALA A 13 13.84 3.57 -1.25
CA ALA A 13 13.55 4.13 0.08
C ALA A 13 12.11 4.61 0.18
N VAL A 14 11.63 5.38 -0.81
CA VAL A 14 10.26 5.88 -0.87
C VAL A 14 9.25 4.75 -1.08
N LEU A 15 9.52 3.80 -1.98
CA LEU A 15 8.66 2.62 -2.18
C LEU A 15 8.49 1.81 -0.90
N SER A 16 9.58 1.55 -0.18
CA SER A 16 9.54 0.81 1.09
C SER A 16 8.70 1.53 2.14
N PHE A 17 8.79 2.86 2.19
CA PHE A 17 8.01 3.67 3.10
C PHE A 17 6.51 3.65 2.75
N VAL A 18 6.16 3.87 1.47
CA VAL A 18 4.77 3.86 0.99
C VAL A 18 4.13 2.47 1.15
N TYR A 19 4.86 1.39 0.87
CA TYR A 19 4.36 0.03 1.11
C TYR A 19 4.08 -0.23 2.59
N THR A 20 4.89 0.33 3.49
CA THR A 20 4.63 0.23 4.93
C THR A 20 3.36 0.98 5.33
N LEU A 21 3.11 2.17 4.77
CA LEU A 21 1.88 2.92 5.00
C LEU A 21 0.66 2.15 4.51
N GLN A 22 0.70 1.66 3.26
CA GLN A 22 -0.40 0.88 2.69
C GLN A 22 -0.65 -0.42 3.46
N THR A 23 0.40 -1.11 3.90
CA THR A 23 0.25 -2.34 4.70
C THR A 23 -0.49 -2.06 6.01
N ARG A 24 -0.20 -0.94 6.67
CA ARG A 24 -0.90 -0.54 7.91
C ARG A 24 -2.37 -0.20 7.65
N ASP A 25 -2.68 0.51 6.56
CA ASP A 25 -4.06 0.79 6.17
C ASP A 25 -4.83 -0.52 5.89
N ILE A 26 -4.19 -1.49 5.22
CA ILE A 26 -4.79 -2.81 4.96
C ILE A 26 -4.98 -3.62 6.25
N GLN A 27 -4.02 -3.59 7.19
CA GLN A 27 -4.17 -4.26 8.48
C GLN A 27 -5.39 -3.72 9.23
N ALA A 28 -5.53 -2.39 9.33
CA ALA A 28 -6.69 -1.76 9.95
C ALA A 28 -8.01 -2.14 9.25
N ALA A 29 -8.01 -2.22 7.93
CA ALA A 29 -9.17 -2.63 7.15
C ALA A 29 -9.57 -4.10 7.42
N LEU A 30 -8.59 -5.00 7.47
CA LEU A 30 -8.82 -6.42 7.77
C LEU A 30 -9.37 -6.61 9.20
N GLU A 31 -8.78 -5.95 10.18
CA GLU A 31 -9.24 -5.96 11.57
C GLU A 31 -10.69 -5.43 11.68
N THR A 32 -11.01 -4.36 10.96
CA THR A 32 -12.38 -3.81 10.88
C THR A 32 -13.37 -4.81 10.27
N ALA A 33 -12.92 -5.65 9.33
CA ALA A 33 -13.72 -6.72 8.74
C ALA A 33 -13.75 -8.02 9.57
N ASN A 34 -13.18 -8.01 10.77
CA ASN A 34 -12.98 -9.18 11.66
C ASN A 34 -12.14 -10.28 11.00
N LEU A 35 -11.15 -9.92 10.20
CA LEU A 35 -10.17 -10.82 9.61
C LEU A 35 -8.82 -10.68 10.29
N ASP A 36 -8.12 -11.81 10.52
CA ASP A 36 -6.76 -11.79 11.06
C ASP A 36 -5.76 -11.38 9.97
N PRO A 37 -5.07 -10.23 10.11
CA PRO A 37 -4.06 -9.79 9.12
C PRO A 37 -2.89 -10.75 8.92
N ALA A 38 -2.65 -11.67 9.87
CA ALA A 38 -1.58 -12.66 9.81
C ALA A 38 -1.95 -13.91 9.00
N ALA A 39 -3.23 -14.20 8.81
CA ALA A 39 -3.73 -15.42 8.15
C ALA A 39 -3.70 -15.34 6.61
N GLY A 40 -2.49 -15.23 6.01
CA GLY A 40 -2.31 -15.12 4.56
C GLY A 40 -2.32 -16.45 3.81
N TRP A 41 -2.47 -16.37 2.48
CA TRP A 41 -2.45 -17.50 1.54
C TRP A 41 -1.20 -17.54 0.67
N LEU A 42 -0.78 -16.41 0.13
CA LEU A 42 0.38 -16.32 -0.77
C LEU A 42 1.69 -16.21 0.01
N HIS A 43 1.65 -15.50 1.12
CA HIS A 43 2.80 -15.34 1.99
C HIS A 43 2.82 -16.40 3.08
N THR A 44 3.95 -17.10 3.22
CA THR A 44 4.17 -18.07 4.29
C THR A 44 3.93 -17.44 5.66
N LEU A 45 3.17 -18.12 6.50
CA LEU A 45 2.92 -17.70 7.88
C LEU A 45 4.23 -17.63 8.66
N ARG A 46 4.45 -16.49 9.33
CA ARG A 46 5.58 -16.28 10.23
C ARG A 46 5.12 -15.44 11.41
N PRO A 47 5.58 -15.72 12.64
CA PRO A 47 5.24 -14.91 13.79
C PRO A 47 5.53 -13.42 13.56
N GLY A 48 4.57 -12.55 13.85
CA GLY A 48 4.66 -11.11 13.69
C GLY A 48 4.60 -10.60 12.24
N ARG A 49 4.37 -11.47 11.25
CA ARG A 49 4.21 -11.08 9.85
C ARG A 49 2.73 -10.95 9.48
N PRO A 50 2.27 -9.79 9.01
CA PRO A 50 0.89 -9.61 8.56
C PRO A 50 0.71 -10.20 7.14
N SER A 51 0.72 -11.54 7.04
CA SER A 51 0.78 -12.25 5.76
C SER A 51 -0.43 -11.94 4.87
N LEU A 52 -1.66 -11.88 5.41
CA LEU A 52 -2.85 -11.53 4.66
C LEU A 52 -2.83 -10.07 4.18
N ALA A 53 -2.37 -9.15 5.03
CA ALA A 53 -2.23 -7.76 4.61
C ALA A 53 -1.19 -7.60 3.48
N LEU A 54 -0.13 -8.40 3.48
CA LEU A 54 0.85 -8.43 2.39
C LEU A 54 0.29 -9.07 1.12
N ASP A 55 -0.59 -10.07 1.23
CA ASP A 55 -1.29 -10.66 0.07
C ASP A 55 -2.17 -9.61 -0.61
N LEU A 56 -2.99 -8.88 0.16
CA LEU A 56 -3.82 -7.79 -0.39
C LEU A 56 -2.98 -6.61 -0.88
N LEU A 57 -1.81 -6.35 -0.30
CA LEU A 57 -0.92 -5.29 -0.75
C LEU A 57 -0.53 -5.47 -2.23
N GLU A 58 -0.39 -6.70 -2.71
CA GLU A 58 0.01 -6.95 -4.11
C GLU A 58 -0.99 -6.33 -5.11
N GLU A 59 -2.29 -6.26 -4.78
CA GLU A 59 -3.31 -5.62 -5.60
C GLU A 59 -3.14 -4.09 -5.71
N PHE A 60 -2.57 -3.47 -4.67
CA PHE A 60 -2.46 -2.02 -4.56
C PHE A 60 -1.08 -1.48 -4.94
N ARG A 61 -0.07 -2.33 -5.06
CA ARG A 61 1.32 -1.90 -5.28
C ARG A 61 1.46 -1.06 -6.53
N ALA A 62 1.13 -1.62 -7.70
CA ALA A 62 1.29 -0.93 -8.97
C ALA A 62 0.32 0.27 -9.11
N PRO A 63 -1.01 0.10 -8.90
CA PRO A 63 -1.95 1.18 -9.19
C PRO A 63 -1.93 2.32 -8.17
N LEU A 64 -1.59 2.08 -6.93
CA LEU A 64 -1.60 3.12 -5.89
C LEU A 64 -0.20 3.52 -5.46
N CYS A 65 0.61 2.56 -4.99
CA CYS A 65 1.89 2.87 -4.38
C CYS A 65 2.94 3.31 -5.40
N ASP A 66 3.19 2.50 -6.43
CA ASP A 66 4.24 2.77 -7.42
C ASP A 66 3.92 4.05 -8.21
N ARG A 67 2.65 4.26 -8.61
CA ARG A 67 2.23 5.48 -9.30
C ARG A 67 2.41 6.73 -8.45
N LEU A 68 2.13 6.68 -7.14
CA LEU A 68 2.38 7.79 -6.24
C LEU A 68 3.87 8.12 -6.19
N VAL A 69 4.72 7.11 -5.97
CA VAL A 69 6.17 7.30 -5.88
C VAL A 69 6.72 7.90 -7.18
N LEU A 70 6.35 7.34 -8.33
CA LEU A 70 6.77 7.89 -9.64
C LEU A 70 6.30 9.33 -9.83
N SER A 71 5.08 9.67 -9.39
CA SER A 71 4.55 11.03 -9.46
C SER A 71 5.38 12.01 -8.62
N LEU A 72 5.80 11.61 -7.41
CA LEU A 72 6.62 12.45 -6.53
C LEU A 72 7.98 12.82 -7.16
N PHE A 73 8.62 11.85 -7.81
CA PHE A 73 9.89 12.09 -8.51
C PHE A 73 9.68 12.89 -9.81
N ASN A 74 8.71 12.52 -10.63
CA ASN A 74 8.44 13.19 -11.91
C ASN A 74 8.02 14.66 -11.72
N LYS A 75 7.35 14.98 -10.63
CA LYS A 75 6.95 16.35 -10.28
C LYS A 75 8.02 17.10 -9.46
N HIS A 76 9.20 16.51 -9.28
CA HIS A 76 10.29 17.07 -8.47
C HIS A 76 9.87 17.47 -7.04
N GLN A 77 8.90 16.77 -6.46
CA GLN A 77 8.47 16.98 -5.08
C GLN A 77 9.44 16.37 -4.07
N LEU A 78 10.22 15.38 -4.49
CA LEU A 78 11.35 14.82 -3.76
C LEU A 78 12.64 15.11 -4.52
N THR A 79 13.66 15.53 -3.78
CA THR A 79 15.00 15.87 -4.27
C THR A 79 16.05 15.24 -3.35
N ASP A 80 17.33 15.27 -3.72
CA ASP A 80 18.42 14.72 -2.89
C ASP A 80 18.44 15.27 -1.46
N LYS A 81 17.89 16.48 -1.25
CA LYS A 81 17.79 17.12 0.07
C LYS A 81 16.77 16.46 1.00
N ASP A 82 15.98 15.53 0.52
CA ASP A 82 14.93 14.81 1.25
C ASP A 82 15.41 13.46 1.79
N PHE A 83 16.70 13.14 1.56
CA PHE A 83 17.29 11.87 1.92
C PHE A 83 18.53 12.01 2.81
N GLU A 84 18.76 10.98 3.58
CA GLU A 84 19.98 10.72 4.34
C GLU A 84 20.67 9.52 3.73
N TYR A 85 21.98 9.66 3.49
CA TYR A 85 22.79 8.64 2.86
C TYR A 85 23.76 8.06 3.90
N ASP A 86 23.63 6.76 4.15
CA ASP A 86 24.60 5.99 4.89
C ASP A 86 25.34 5.06 3.91
N SER A 87 26.51 4.56 4.30
CA SER A 87 27.38 3.69 3.49
C SER A 87 26.63 2.49 2.86
N LEU A 88 25.55 2.02 3.49
CA LEU A 88 24.78 0.84 3.09
C LEU A 88 23.31 1.11 2.77
N ALA A 89 22.79 2.30 3.05
CA ALA A 89 21.37 2.60 2.98
C ALA A 89 21.07 4.04 2.57
N VAL A 90 19.96 4.22 1.85
CA VAL A 90 19.34 5.53 1.61
C VAL A 90 18.03 5.56 2.38
N MET A 91 17.81 6.61 3.18
CA MET A 91 16.61 6.78 4.00
C MET A 91 15.99 8.15 3.78
N LEU A 92 14.66 8.23 3.90
CA LEU A 92 13.97 9.51 3.94
C LEU A 92 14.29 10.24 5.26
N ASN A 93 14.72 11.49 5.17
CA ASN A 93 14.83 12.37 6.33
C ASN A 93 13.43 12.89 6.76
N GLU A 94 13.36 13.72 7.78
CA GLU A 94 12.10 14.25 8.30
C GLU A 94 11.30 15.03 7.24
N ARG A 95 11.98 15.86 6.46
CA ARG A 95 11.37 16.64 5.38
C ARG A 95 10.79 15.72 4.29
N GLY A 96 11.56 14.76 3.83
CA GLY A 96 11.14 13.78 2.83
C GLY A 96 9.95 12.94 3.30
N ARG A 97 9.98 12.47 4.56
CA ARG A 97 8.84 11.77 5.18
C ARG A 97 7.58 12.61 5.20
N LYS A 98 7.68 13.89 5.59
CA LYS A 98 6.55 14.82 5.61
C LYS A 98 5.96 15.02 4.22
N THR A 99 6.80 15.18 3.19
CA THR A 99 6.37 15.30 1.79
C THR A 99 5.60 14.07 1.35
N VAL A 100 6.14 12.87 1.59
CA VAL A 100 5.48 11.61 1.21
C VAL A 100 4.17 11.41 1.97
N LEU A 101 4.12 11.69 3.28
CA LEU A 101 2.90 11.56 4.08
C LEU A 101 1.79 12.53 3.62
N THR A 102 2.15 13.76 3.25
CA THR A 102 1.19 14.73 2.69
C THR A 102 0.62 14.21 1.39
N ALA A 103 1.47 13.79 0.45
CA ALA A 103 1.03 13.26 -0.84
C ALA A 103 0.20 11.96 -0.67
N TRP A 104 0.55 11.10 0.29
CA TRP A 104 -0.21 9.90 0.63
C TRP A 104 -1.61 10.23 1.13
N ARG A 105 -1.73 11.20 2.05
CA ARG A 105 -3.02 11.68 2.57
C ARG A 105 -3.88 12.26 1.44
N ASP A 106 -3.30 13.12 0.60
CA ASP A 106 -4.02 13.77 -0.49
C ASP A 106 -4.49 12.72 -1.51
N ARG A 107 -3.64 11.74 -1.84
CA ARG A 107 -4.01 10.60 -2.69
C ARG A 107 -5.20 9.82 -2.14
N LYS A 108 -5.28 9.59 -0.83
CA LYS A 108 -6.40 8.87 -0.20
C LYS A 108 -7.73 9.61 -0.29
N GLN A 109 -7.72 10.92 -0.48
CA GLN A 109 -8.94 11.73 -0.65
C GLN A 109 -9.44 11.77 -2.09
N GLU A 110 -8.62 11.37 -3.07
CA GLU A 110 -9.07 11.29 -4.47
C GLU A 110 -10.16 10.23 -4.63
N GLU A 111 -11.11 10.51 -5.52
CA GLU A 111 -12.16 9.56 -5.89
C GLU A 111 -11.77 8.75 -7.13
N ILE A 112 -12.10 7.48 -7.10
CA ILE A 112 -12.02 6.59 -8.26
C ILE A 112 -13.31 5.79 -8.41
N THR A 113 -13.57 5.30 -9.61
CA THR A 113 -14.63 4.31 -9.82
C THR A 113 -14.07 2.92 -9.51
N HIS A 114 -14.66 2.23 -8.53
CA HIS A 114 -14.23 0.89 -8.15
C HIS A 114 -14.49 -0.10 -9.30
N PRO A 115 -13.49 -0.88 -9.75
CA PRO A 115 -13.61 -1.70 -10.97
C PRO A 115 -14.76 -2.71 -10.93
N TYR A 116 -15.01 -3.31 -9.78
CA TYR A 116 -16.06 -4.32 -9.60
C TYR A 116 -17.42 -3.71 -9.23
N LEU A 117 -17.45 -2.73 -8.32
CA LEU A 117 -18.70 -2.15 -7.84
C LEU A 117 -19.30 -1.14 -8.83
N GLY A 118 -18.50 -0.51 -9.69
CA GLY A 118 -18.91 0.57 -10.58
C GLY A 118 -19.25 1.89 -9.86
N GLU A 119 -19.03 1.96 -8.55
CA GLU A 119 -19.32 3.11 -7.70
C GLU A 119 -18.08 3.98 -7.49
N LYS A 120 -18.28 5.29 -7.30
CA LYS A 120 -17.22 6.21 -6.91
C LYS A 120 -16.90 6.05 -5.43
N ILE A 121 -15.66 5.79 -5.12
CA ILE A 121 -15.15 5.69 -3.74
C ILE A 121 -13.83 6.42 -3.59
N GLN A 122 -13.55 6.89 -2.41
CA GLN A 122 -12.24 7.46 -2.09
C GLN A 122 -11.17 6.37 -2.07
N VAL A 123 -9.99 6.69 -2.60
CA VAL A 123 -8.84 5.77 -2.63
C VAL A 123 -8.52 5.21 -1.24
N GLY A 124 -8.66 6.03 -0.19
CA GLY A 124 -8.45 5.60 1.19
C GLY A 124 -9.41 4.53 1.70
N LEU A 125 -10.55 4.32 1.04
CA LEU A 125 -11.55 3.32 1.42
C LEU A 125 -11.42 2.01 0.65
N ILE A 126 -10.59 1.94 -0.39
CA ILE A 126 -10.47 0.74 -1.23
C ILE A 126 -10.06 -0.49 -0.41
N ALA A 127 -9.09 -0.34 0.50
CA ALA A 127 -8.64 -1.44 1.35
C ALA A 127 -9.78 -2.00 2.22
N TYR A 128 -10.66 -1.13 2.75
CA TYR A 128 -11.83 -1.53 3.52
C TYR A 128 -12.86 -2.26 2.67
N VAL A 129 -13.12 -1.78 1.46
CA VAL A 129 -14.03 -2.43 0.50
C VAL A 129 -13.50 -3.82 0.15
N GLN A 130 -12.23 -3.95 -0.15
CA GLN A 130 -11.60 -5.24 -0.48
C GLN A 130 -11.62 -6.20 0.72
N ALA A 131 -11.32 -5.72 1.93
CA ALA A 131 -11.40 -6.53 3.14
C ALA A 131 -12.83 -7.03 3.43
N MET A 132 -13.84 -6.17 3.22
CA MET A 132 -15.25 -6.55 3.37
C MET A 132 -15.69 -7.58 2.32
N MET A 133 -15.26 -7.45 1.06
CA MET A 133 -15.54 -8.43 0.02
C MET A 133 -14.89 -9.78 0.33
N LEU A 134 -13.65 -9.77 0.82
CA LEU A 134 -12.97 -10.97 1.27
C LEU A 134 -13.72 -11.66 2.42
N ALA A 135 -14.15 -10.89 3.42
CA ALA A 135 -14.95 -11.43 4.53
C ALA A 135 -16.26 -12.05 4.05
N ARG A 136 -16.92 -11.46 3.04
CA ARG A 136 -18.16 -12.02 2.43
C ARG A 136 -17.90 -13.33 1.71
N VAL A 137 -16.78 -13.44 0.98
CA VAL A 137 -16.38 -14.71 0.35
C VAL A 137 -16.17 -15.80 1.40
N LEU A 138 -15.44 -15.48 2.48
CA LEU A 138 -15.16 -16.44 3.55
C LEU A 138 -16.41 -16.91 4.30
N ARG A 139 -17.46 -16.08 4.35
CA ARG A 139 -18.78 -16.46 4.92
C ARG A 139 -19.70 -17.18 3.91
N GLY A 140 -19.32 -17.25 2.64
CA GLY A 140 -20.18 -17.81 1.58
C GLY A 140 -21.25 -16.85 1.07
N ASP A 141 -21.17 -15.54 1.39
CA ASP A 141 -22.09 -14.51 0.91
C ASP A 141 -21.73 -14.05 -0.53
N LEU A 142 -20.55 -14.40 -1.00
CA LEU A 142 -20.02 -14.07 -2.32
C LEU A 142 -19.26 -15.28 -2.87
N ASP A 143 -19.54 -15.68 -4.12
CA ASP A 143 -18.97 -16.90 -4.71
C ASP A 143 -17.46 -16.84 -4.94
N CYS A 144 -16.93 -15.66 -5.28
CA CYS A 144 -15.51 -15.48 -5.51
C CYS A 144 -15.05 -14.07 -5.13
N TYR A 145 -13.78 -13.94 -4.77
CA TYR A 145 -13.15 -12.66 -4.45
C TYR A 145 -12.87 -11.87 -5.72
N PRO A 146 -13.44 -10.66 -5.90
CA PRO A 146 -13.12 -9.79 -7.03
C PRO A 146 -11.86 -8.98 -6.71
N PRO A 147 -10.70 -9.29 -7.31
CA PRO A 147 -9.48 -8.54 -7.06
C PRO A 147 -9.59 -7.10 -7.57
N PHE A 148 -8.86 -6.19 -6.92
CA PHE A 148 -8.79 -4.81 -7.33
C PHE A 148 -7.90 -4.66 -8.58
N VAL A 149 -8.50 -4.75 -9.75
CA VAL A 149 -7.81 -4.59 -11.05
C VAL A 149 -8.13 -3.21 -11.61
N TRP A 150 -7.34 -2.22 -11.24
CA TRP A 150 -7.50 -0.84 -11.75
C TRP A 150 -6.59 -0.64 -12.97
N ARG A 151 -7.20 -0.26 -14.10
CA ARG A 151 -6.53 0.03 -15.39
C ARG A 151 -6.24 1.51 -15.58
#